data_a164d09d602c521ad92a775420838d9a
#
_entry.id   a164d09d602c521ad92a775420838d9a
#
_cell.length_a   1.000
_cell.length_b   1.000
_cell.length_c   1.000
_cell.angle_alpha   90.00
_cell.angle_beta   90.00
_cell.angle_gamma   90.00
#
_symmetry.space_group_name_H-M   'P 1'
#
loop_
_entity.id
_entity.type
_entity.pdbx_description
1 polymer ?
#
loop_
_entity_poly.entity_id
_entity_poly.type
_entity_poly.pdbx_seq_one_letter_code
_entity_poly.pdbx_strand_id
1 'polypeptide(L)'
;MKQAVMYGGGNIGRGFIGATLSQSGYEVTFIDVAEPVVKALQENKQYPVRYVSSEGHEDVTIEHVTAVNGNDQEAASEAIANCDIMATAVGARILKFIVGNIVAGLRKRWARDDRPLNIIICENLMDANKVMEGMLKDLLTDEEKKHFDEKVGLVEASIGRMVPVQTEEMKDGDPMRVCVERYGFLPVDKAAFKGEIPEITNMVPFAPFDFYIKRKLYVHNMGHATCAYLGGYEGRKYIYQSIDDPEVLTIVQNAMLESALALSKKYSVELDGLMLHITDLLGRFRNAALKDTCKRVGGDPTRKLGAADRLIGSSLLCLEQGVKPTYIAVGAAGAVYRYLNEAGIEQSKEEAAKVLKEVSGLEADSELAGMILDMYAYFLEGESVSALRRAAQAAKTAGLGKII
;
A
#
# COMPACT_ATOMS: atom_id res chain seq x y z
N MET A 1 -20.74 6.95 23.06
CA MET A 1 -20.18 6.56 21.75
C MET A 1 -19.28 5.36 21.97
N LYS A 2 -19.13 4.51 20.94
CA LYS A 2 -18.10 3.45 20.95
C LYS A 2 -16.72 4.10 20.95
N GLN A 3 -15.74 3.46 21.56
CA GLN A 3 -14.38 3.98 21.71
C GLN A 3 -13.44 3.31 20.69
N ALA A 4 -12.62 4.08 20.01
CA ALA A 4 -11.59 3.54 19.13
C ALA A 4 -10.22 4.09 19.51
N VAL A 5 -9.18 3.27 19.35
CA VAL A 5 -7.79 3.69 19.42
C VAL A 5 -7.16 3.69 18.05
N MET A 6 -6.55 4.81 17.67
CA MET A 6 -5.71 4.93 16.48
C MET A 6 -4.26 5.11 16.91
N TYR A 7 -3.46 4.07 16.85
CA TYR A 7 -2.04 4.16 17.16
C TYR A 7 -1.28 4.70 15.94
N GLY A 8 -0.77 5.91 16.06
CA GLY A 8 -0.15 6.70 15.01
C GLY A 8 -1.05 7.84 14.52
N GLY A 9 -0.71 9.08 14.89
CA GLY A 9 -1.37 10.32 14.45
C GLY A 9 -0.76 10.92 13.18
N GLY A 10 -0.05 10.11 12.37
CA GLY A 10 0.53 10.51 11.10
C GLY A 10 -0.51 10.71 9.99
N ASN A 11 -0.02 10.81 8.76
CA ASN A 11 -0.87 11.11 7.59
C ASN A 11 -1.93 10.01 7.31
N ILE A 12 -1.58 8.73 7.43
CA ILE A 12 -2.53 7.61 7.28
C ILE A 12 -3.47 7.55 8.49
N GLY A 13 -2.94 7.69 9.71
CA GLY A 13 -3.76 7.66 10.92
C GLY A 13 -4.82 8.74 10.93
N ARG A 14 -4.47 10.01 10.73
CA ARG A 14 -5.43 11.12 10.69
C ARG A 14 -6.18 11.21 9.36
N GLY A 15 -5.48 11.10 8.24
CA GLY A 15 -6.05 11.33 6.90
C GLY A 15 -6.88 10.17 6.35
N PHE A 16 -6.88 9.00 7.01
CA PHE A 16 -7.69 7.87 6.56
C PHE A 16 -8.36 7.15 7.74
N ILE A 17 -7.62 6.39 8.52
CA ILE A 17 -8.21 5.43 9.47
C ILE A 17 -8.94 6.12 10.61
N GLY A 18 -8.30 7.08 11.28
CA GLY A 18 -8.93 7.85 12.36
C GLY A 18 -10.13 8.66 11.88
N ALA A 19 -10.04 9.27 10.68
CA ALA A 19 -11.18 9.95 10.07
C ALA A 19 -12.34 8.97 9.80
N THR A 20 -12.05 7.79 9.23
CA THR A 20 -13.05 6.75 8.97
C THR A 20 -13.72 6.27 10.25
N LEU A 21 -12.96 6.04 11.32
CA LEU A 21 -13.50 5.64 12.63
C LEU A 21 -14.40 6.73 13.23
N SER A 22 -13.94 7.99 13.23
CA SER A 22 -14.75 9.12 13.72
C SER A 22 -16.07 9.26 12.93
N GLN A 23 -15.99 9.24 11.59
CA GLN A 23 -17.17 9.29 10.70
C GLN A 23 -18.10 8.08 10.83
N SER A 24 -17.62 6.98 11.41
CA SER A 24 -18.42 5.78 11.75
C SER A 24 -19.01 5.82 13.15
N GLY A 25 -18.95 6.96 13.84
CA GLY A 25 -19.57 7.18 15.14
C GLY A 25 -18.74 6.74 16.35
N TYR A 26 -17.43 6.58 16.18
CA TYR A 26 -16.51 6.33 17.29
C TYR A 26 -15.94 7.64 17.86
N GLU A 27 -15.71 7.66 19.17
CA GLU A 27 -14.79 8.60 19.79
C GLU A 27 -13.38 8.02 19.67
N VAL A 28 -12.48 8.76 19.00
CA VAL A 28 -11.15 8.24 18.59
C VAL A 28 -10.07 8.83 19.49
N THR A 29 -9.38 7.98 20.22
CA THR A 29 -8.16 8.34 20.94
C THR A 29 -6.94 8.00 20.09
N PHE A 30 -6.21 9.03 19.64
CA PHE A 30 -4.92 8.83 18.99
C PHE A 30 -3.84 8.56 20.04
N ILE A 31 -2.93 7.62 19.73
CA ILE A 31 -1.70 7.42 20.51
C ILE A 31 -0.53 7.79 19.60
N ASP A 32 0.20 8.84 19.95
CA ASP A 32 1.35 9.32 19.18
C ASP A 32 2.42 9.91 20.12
N VAL A 33 3.68 9.98 19.65
CA VAL A 33 4.79 10.58 20.41
C VAL A 33 5.10 12.02 19.98
N ALA A 34 4.48 12.50 18.90
CA ALA A 34 4.63 13.87 18.42
C ALA A 34 3.83 14.85 19.29
N GLU A 35 4.46 15.45 20.29
CA GLU A 35 3.83 16.35 21.23
C GLU A 35 2.93 17.43 20.60
N PRO A 36 3.32 18.11 19.48
CA PRO A 36 2.46 19.10 18.85
C PRO A 36 1.13 18.51 18.37
N VAL A 37 1.17 17.28 17.82
CA VAL A 37 -0.04 16.58 17.35
C VAL A 37 -0.91 16.15 18.53
N VAL A 38 -0.30 15.57 19.56
CA VAL A 38 -1.01 15.14 20.79
C VAL A 38 -1.72 16.33 21.44
N LYS A 39 -0.98 17.42 21.66
CA LYS A 39 -1.52 18.63 22.30
C LYS A 39 -2.67 19.25 21.47
N ALA A 40 -2.48 19.39 20.16
CA ALA A 40 -3.51 19.95 19.28
C ALA A 40 -4.81 19.12 19.30
N LEU A 41 -4.72 17.79 19.30
CA LEU A 41 -5.89 16.91 19.38
C LEU A 41 -6.56 16.94 20.75
N GLN A 42 -5.78 17.09 21.84
CA GLN A 42 -6.32 17.23 23.19
C GLN A 42 -7.08 18.54 23.38
N GLU A 43 -6.55 19.65 22.85
CA GLU A 43 -7.13 20.97 22.99
C GLU A 43 -8.32 21.19 22.08
N ASN A 44 -8.20 20.87 20.79
CA ASN A 44 -9.21 21.19 19.78
C ASN A 44 -10.29 20.14 19.63
N LYS A 45 -10.05 18.88 20.00
CA LYS A 45 -10.97 17.74 19.85
C LYS A 45 -11.44 17.49 18.44
N GLN A 46 -10.76 18.09 17.46
CA GLN A 46 -11.04 18.01 16.02
C GLN A 46 -9.81 18.37 15.20
N TYR A 47 -9.81 18.00 13.91
CA TYR A 47 -8.80 18.42 12.94
C TYR A 47 -9.36 18.40 11.51
N PRO A 48 -8.80 19.21 10.57
CA PRO A 48 -9.25 19.23 9.19
C PRO A 48 -8.60 18.14 8.34
N VAL A 49 -9.40 17.50 7.50
CA VAL A 49 -8.96 16.66 6.37
C VAL A 49 -9.38 17.35 5.08
N ARG A 50 -8.46 17.53 4.15
CA ARG A 50 -8.70 18.09 2.82
C ARG A 50 -8.67 16.98 1.78
N TYR A 51 -9.79 16.73 1.14
CA TYR A 51 -9.85 15.88 -0.03
C TYR A 51 -9.43 16.67 -1.26
N VAL A 52 -8.35 16.23 -1.92
CA VAL A 52 -7.78 16.93 -3.08
C VAL A 52 -8.01 16.15 -4.38
N SER A 53 -8.38 16.88 -5.43
CA SER A 53 -8.53 16.37 -6.79
C SER A 53 -7.99 17.36 -7.81
N SER A 54 -7.92 16.97 -9.08
CA SER A 54 -7.56 17.90 -10.17
C SER A 54 -8.59 19.02 -10.39
N GLU A 55 -9.82 18.84 -9.89
CA GLU A 55 -10.92 19.80 -10.02
C GLU A 55 -11.01 20.78 -8.85
N GLY A 56 -10.27 20.53 -7.76
CA GLY A 56 -10.26 21.35 -6.56
C GLY A 56 -10.14 20.55 -5.28
N HIS A 57 -10.63 21.10 -4.18
CA HIS A 57 -10.58 20.46 -2.88
C HIS A 57 -11.87 20.65 -2.08
N GLU A 58 -12.06 19.77 -1.10
CA GLU A 58 -13.12 19.85 -0.11
C GLU A 58 -12.53 19.65 1.27
N ASP A 59 -12.82 20.55 2.20
CA ASP A 59 -12.41 20.47 3.59
C ASP A 59 -13.51 19.81 4.44
N VAL A 60 -13.12 18.82 5.25
CA VAL A 60 -13.99 18.14 6.20
C VAL A 60 -13.37 18.21 7.59
N THR A 61 -14.12 18.64 8.57
CA THR A 61 -13.69 18.59 9.98
C THR A 61 -13.96 17.21 10.54
N ILE A 62 -12.93 16.61 11.12
CA ILE A 62 -13.01 15.33 11.83
C ILE A 62 -13.13 15.65 13.31
N GLU A 63 -14.28 15.32 13.89
CA GLU A 63 -14.65 15.61 15.27
C GLU A 63 -14.57 14.36 16.17
N HIS A 64 -14.87 14.51 17.46
CA HIS A 64 -14.86 13.41 18.43
C HIS A 64 -13.51 12.69 18.52
N VAL A 65 -12.44 13.47 18.56
CA VAL A 65 -11.07 12.97 18.65
C VAL A 65 -10.35 13.54 19.85
N THR A 66 -9.43 12.76 20.40
CA THR A 66 -8.47 13.19 21.43
C THR A 66 -7.14 12.47 21.20
N ALA A 67 -6.17 12.69 22.06
CA ALA A 67 -4.90 11.97 21.99
C ALA A 67 -4.29 11.74 23.36
N VAL A 68 -3.41 10.74 23.43
CA VAL A 68 -2.50 10.50 24.55
C VAL A 68 -1.07 10.37 24.04
N ASN A 69 -0.09 10.74 24.86
CA ASN A 69 1.32 10.56 24.49
C ASN A 69 1.69 9.07 24.62
N GLY A 70 2.22 8.47 23.54
CA GLY A 70 2.64 7.07 23.51
C GLY A 70 3.81 6.74 24.44
N ASN A 71 4.54 7.75 24.92
CA ASN A 71 5.57 7.59 25.96
C ASN A 71 4.98 7.49 27.38
N ASP A 72 3.72 7.90 27.56
CA ASP A 72 2.97 7.65 28.79
C ASP A 72 2.27 6.29 28.70
N GLN A 73 2.98 5.25 29.17
CA GLN A 73 2.48 3.88 29.11
C GLN A 73 1.14 3.71 29.86
N GLU A 74 0.95 4.43 30.98
CA GLU A 74 -0.28 4.33 31.75
C GLU A 74 -1.47 4.85 30.94
N ALA A 75 -1.36 6.07 30.36
CA ALA A 75 -2.41 6.64 29.53
C ALA A 75 -2.67 5.84 28.26
N ALA A 76 -1.60 5.37 27.58
CA ALA A 76 -1.71 4.57 26.35
C ALA A 76 -2.38 3.22 26.63
N SER A 77 -1.94 2.50 27.67
CA SER A 77 -2.52 1.21 28.03
C SER A 77 -3.98 1.32 28.52
N GLU A 78 -4.31 2.42 29.20
CA GLU A 78 -5.68 2.68 29.62
C GLU A 78 -6.62 2.92 28.42
N ALA A 79 -6.18 3.70 27.43
CA ALA A 79 -6.93 3.92 26.19
C ALA A 79 -7.17 2.59 25.45
N ILE A 80 -6.14 1.73 25.35
CA ILE A 80 -6.23 0.42 24.70
C ILE A 80 -7.17 -0.53 25.48
N ALA A 81 -7.11 -0.52 26.80
CA ALA A 81 -7.97 -1.37 27.63
C ALA A 81 -9.46 -1.08 27.44
N ASN A 82 -9.81 0.20 27.22
CA ASN A 82 -11.20 0.66 27.18
C ASN A 82 -11.78 0.69 25.74
N CYS A 83 -10.97 0.59 24.69
CA CYS A 83 -11.49 0.72 23.31
C CYS A 83 -12.30 -0.50 22.86
N ASP A 84 -13.24 -0.29 21.95
CA ASP A 84 -14.00 -1.34 21.27
C ASP A 84 -13.27 -1.87 20.03
N ILE A 85 -12.43 -1.05 19.44
CA ILE A 85 -11.57 -1.41 18.30
C ILE A 85 -10.29 -0.59 18.32
N MET A 86 -9.22 -1.15 17.82
CA MET A 86 -7.94 -0.47 17.67
C MET A 86 -7.43 -0.58 16.22
N ALA A 87 -6.68 0.43 15.78
CA ALA A 87 -5.94 0.37 14.52
C ALA A 87 -4.51 0.90 14.69
N THR A 88 -3.58 0.47 13.84
CA THR A 88 -2.19 0.94 13.83
C THR A 88 -1.80 1.49 12.45
N ALA A 89 -1.07 2.60 12.43
CA ALA A 89 -0.41 3.15 11.23
C ALA A 89 0.82 3.96 11.67
N VAL A 90 1.79 3.29 12.28
CA VAL A 90 3.02 3.91 12.82
C VAL A 90 4.23 3.74 11.90
N GLY A 91 4.13 2.84 10.93
CA GLY A 91 5.23 2.41 10.07
C GLY A 91 5.96 1.17 10.63
N ALA A 92 6.31 0.25 9.72
CA ALA A 92 6.84 -1.07 10.07
C ALA A 92 8.03 -1.05 11.05
N ARG A 93 8.92 -0.05 10.95
CA ARG A 93 10.10 0.08 11.82
C ARG A 93 9.74 0.47 13.27
N ILE A 94 8.57 1.03 13.47
CA ILE A 94 8.11 1.54 14.77
C ILE A 94 7.30 0.49 15.54
N LEU A 95 6.74 -0.52 14.88
CA LEU A 95 5.91 -1.57 15.50
C LEU A 95 6.51 -2.13 16.80
N LYS A 96 7.80 -2.42 16.82
CA LYS A 96 8.49 -2.96 17.99
C LYS A 96 8.45 -2.06 19.24
N PHE A 97 8.21 -0.77 19.06
CA PHE A 97 8.18 0.19 20.19
C PHE A 97 6.77 0.34 20.79
N ILE A 98 5.74 -0.07 20.06
CA ILE A 98 4.35 0.08 20.54
C ILE A 98 3.80 -1.20 21.22
N VAL A 99 4.42 -2.36 20.97
CA VAL A 99 3.92 -3.65 21.49
C VAL A 99 3.86 -3.69 23.02
N GLY A 100 4.77 -3.01 23.71
CA GLY A 100 4.76 -2.92 25.17
C GLY A 100 3.49 -2.25 25.72
N ASN A 101 3.07 -1.15 25.10
CA ASN A 101 1.82 -0.45 25.47
C ASN A 101 0.59 -1.31 25.15
N ILE A 102 0.63 -2.03 24.01
CA ILE A 102 -0.47 -2.93 23.64
C ILE A 102 -0.62 -4.07 24.63
N VAL A 103 0.46 -4.74 25.00
CA VAL A 103 0.43 -5.83 25.99
C VAL A 103 -0.05 -5.32 27.35
N ALA A 104 0.43 -4.14 27.81
CA ALA A 104 -0.04 -3.55 29.05
C ALA A 104 -1.55 -3.25 29.01
N GLY A 105 -2.04 -2.73 27.88
CA GLY A 105 -3.47 -2.48 27.66
C GLY A 105 -4.31 -3.77 27.62
N LEU A 106 -3.81 -4.82 26.96
CA LEU A 106 -4.48 -6.14 26.93
C LEU A 106 -4.59 -6.74 28.33
N ARG A 107 -3.52 -6.68 29.15
CA ARG A 107 -3.54 -7.17 30.54
C ARG A 107 -4.57 -6.43 31.39
N LYS A 108 -4.65 -5.10 31.26
CA LYS A 108 -5.69 -4.30 31.94
C LYS A 108 -7.10 -4.69 31.49
N ARG A 109 -7.29 -4.88 30.17
CA ARG A 109 -8.57 -5.30 29.58
C ARG A 109 -9.01 -6.67 30.12
N TRP A 110 -8.14 -7.66 30.05
CA TRP A 110 -8.42 -9.03 30.53
C TRP A 110 -8.75 -9.08 32.03
N ALA A 111 -8.16 -8.19 32.83
CA ALA A 111 -8.49 -8.05 34.25
C ALA A 111 -9.85 -7.42 34.54
N ARG A 112 -10.47 -6.73 33.52
CA ARG A 112 -11.74 -5.99 33.70
C ARG A 112 -12.96 -6.75 33.18
N ASP A 113 -13.03 -6.97 31.88
CA ASP A 113 -14.25 -7.47 31.24
C ASP A 113 -14.02 -8.55 30.19
N ASP A 114 -12.78 -8.85 29.88
CA ASP A 114 -12.38 -9.93 28.96
C ASP A 114 -13.05 -9.91 27.57
N ARG A 115 -13.52 -8.75 27.10
CA ARG A 115 -14.08 -8.61 25.75
C ARG A 115 -12.98 -8.79 24.69
N PRO A 116 -13.25 -9.43 23.54
CA PRO A 116 -12.32 -9.46 22.44
C PRO A 116 -11.85 -8.08 22.00
N LEU A 117 -10.62 -7.97 21.50
CA LEU A 117 -10.10 -6.76 20.87
C LEU A 117 -9.62 -7.10 19.46
N ASN A 118 -10.15 -6.40 18.47
CA ASN A 118 -9.64 -6.46 17.10
C ASN A 118 -8.73 -5.27 16.82
N ILE A 119 -7.53 -5.55 16.30
CA ILE A 119 -6.51 -4.57 15.94
C ILE A 119 -6.35 -4.58 14.42
N ILE A 120 -6.81 -3.51 13.76
CA ILE A 120 -6.66 -3.34 12.32
C ILE A 120 -5.24 -2.86 12.03
N ILE A 121 -4.45 -3.66 11.33
CA ILE A 121 -3.04 -3.38 11.05
C ILE A 121 -2.92 -2.70 9.70
N CYS A 122 -2.68 -1.39 9.71
CA CYS A 122 -2.62 -0.53 8.53
C CYS A 122 -1.17 -0.20 8.12
N GLU A 123 -0.30 -1.19 8.24
CA GLU A 123 1.12 -1.04 7.95
C GLU A 123 1.46 -1.43 6.51
N ASN A 124 2.44 -0.75 5.92
CA ASN A 124 2.95 -1.14 4.60
C ASN A 124 4.05 -2.20 4.74
N LEU A 125 3.66 -3.34 5.26
CA LEU A 125 4.52 -4.49 5.55
C LEU A 125 3.78 -5.76 5.12
N MET A 126 4.49 -6.68 4.47
CA MET A 126 3.95 -7.99 4.12
C MET A 126 3.86 -8.87 5.38
N ASP A 127 2.78 -9.63 5.52
CA ASP A 127 2.49 -10.45 6.72
C ASP A 127 2.56 -9.64 8.03
N ALA A 128 2.09 -8.40 8.02
CA ALA A 128 2.19 -7.48 9.17
C ALA A 128 1.53 -8.05 10.43
N ASN A 129 0.44 -8.82 10.28
CA ASN A 129 -0.23 -9.54 11.34
C ASN A 129 0.69 -10.57 12.01
N LYS A 130 1.40 -11.40 11.24
CA LYS A 130 2.32 -12.42 11.78
C LYS A 130 3.54 -11.79 12.47
N VAL A 131 4.07 -10.70 11.87
CA VAL A 131 5.18 -9.95 12.48
C VAL A 131 4.76 -9.36 13.81
N MET A 132 3.59 -8.72 13.86
CA MET A 132 3.05 -8.14 15.08
C MET A 132 2.70 -9.20 16.12
N GLU A 133 2.11 -10.33 15.71
CA GLU A 133 1.82 -11.46 16.56
C GLU A 133 3.06 -11.99 17.27
N GLY A 134 4.15 -12.22 16.53
CA GLY A 134 5.42 -12.64 17.11
C GLY A 134 5.92 -11.67 18.17
N MET A 135 5.97 -10.37 17.84
CA MET A 135 6.42 -9.33 18.78
C MET A 135 5.55 -9.24 20.05
N LEU A 136 4.23 -9.40 19.94
CA LEU A 136 3.32 -9.37 21.09
C LEU A 136 3.49 -10.63 21.95
N LYS A 137 3.53 -11.80 21.31
CA LYS A 137 3.69 -13.10 22.01
C LYS A 137 5.03 -13.24 22.74
N ASP A 138 6.07 -12.57 22.27
CA ASP A 138 7.38 -12.55 22.96
C ASP A 138 7.32 -11.88 24.33
N LEU A 139 6.32 -11.02 24.55
CA LEU A 139 6.09 -10.31 25.83
C LEU A 139 5.04 -10.98 26.74
N LEU A 140 4.39 -12.03 26.24
CA LEU A 140 3.32 -12.75 26.95
C LEU A 140 3.82 -14.05 27.58
N THR A 141 3.24 -14.39 28.74
CA THR A 141 3.40 -15.74 29.34
C THR A 141 2.65 -16.78 28.51
N ASP A 142 2.93 -18.05 28.72
CA ASP A 142 2.27 -19.13 27.96
C ASP A 142 0.76 -19.21 28.20
N GLU A 143 0.31 -18.81 29.38
CA GLU A 143 -1.12 -18.70 29.69
C GLU A 143 -1.75 -17.49 28.96
N GLU A 144 -1.08 -16.34 29.00
CA GLU A 144 -1.52 -15.14 28.27
C GLU A 144 -1.54 -15.35 26.75
N LYS A 145 -0.63 -16.16 26.17
CA LYS A 145 -0.63 -16.51 24.74
C LYS A 145 -1.90 -17.24 24.33
N LYS A 146 -2.37 -18.20 25.16
CA LYS A 146 -3.63 -18.92 24.88
C LYS A 146 -4.80 -17.94 24.89
N HIS A 147 -4.83 -17.07 25.88
CA HIS A 147 -5.85 -16.06 26.01
C HIS A 147 -5.84 -15.07 24.85
N PHE A 148 -4.64 -14.64 24.44
CA PHE A 148 -4.42 -13.81 23.25
C PHE A 148 -4.99 -14.47 21.99
N ASP A 149 -4.72 -15.76 21.75
CA ASP A 149 -5.21 -16.49 20.58
C ASP A 149 -6.74 -16.56 20.52
N GLU A 150 -7.41 -16.55 21.66
CA GLU A 150 -8.87 -16.57 21.76
C GLU A 150 -9.51 -15.19 21.62
N LYS A 151 -8.87 -14.14 22.14
CA LYS A 151 -9.48 -12.83 22.39
C LYS A 151 -8.94 -11.71 21.54
N VAL A 152 -7.79 -11.86 20.86
CA VAL A 152 -7.20 -10.80 20.07
C VAL A 152 -7.23 -11.15 18.58
N GLY A 153 -7.87 -10.28 17.79
CA GLY A 153 -7.87 -10.37 16.34
C GLY A 153 -6.81 -9.42 15.76
N LEU A 154 -5.82 -9.97 15.05
CA LEU A 154 -4.85 -9.18 14.30
C LEU A 154 -5.30 -9.09 12.84
N VAL A 155 -6.03 -8.05 12.53
CA VAL A 155 -6.77 -7.89 11.28
C VAL A 155 -5.92 -7.12 10.28
N GLU A 156 -5.37 -7.78 9.26
CA GLU A 156 -4.67 -7.09 8.18
C GLU A 156 -5.62 -6.19 7.38
N ALA A 157 -5.11 -5.03 6.96
CA ALA A 157 -5.81 -4.12 6.07
C ALA A 157 -4.97 -3.78 4.82
N SER A 158 -5.63 -3.63 3.69
CA SER A 158 -4.98 -3.17 2.45
C SER A 158 -5.23 -1.68 2.22
N ILE A 159 -4.24 -0.86 2.58
CA ILE A 159 -4.33 0.60 2.47
C ILE A 159 -4.06 1.05 1.04
N GLY A 160 -5.12 1.41 0.33
CA GLY A 160 -5.07 1.84 -1.07
C GLY A 160 -5.19 3.36 -1.28
N ARG A 161 -5.52 4.15 -0.24
CA ARG A 161 -5.59 5.62 -0.33
C ARG A 161 -4.21 6.20 -0.55
N MET A 162 -4.07 7.02 -1.60
CA MET A 162 -2.85 7.79 -1.83
C MET A 162 -2.87 9.05 -0.96
N VAL A 163 -1.79 9.23 -0.21
CA VAL A 163 -1.58 10.39 0.64
C VAL A 163 -0.31 11.09 0.16
N PRO A 164 -0.43 12.32 -0.38
CA PRO A 164 0.73 13.07 -0.85
C PRO A 164 1.67 13.46 0.29
N VAL A 165 2.90 13.86 -0.06
CA VAL A 165 3.77 14.52 0.89
C VAL A 165 3.13 15.85 1.29
N GLN A 166 2.87 16.05 2.58
CA GLN A 166 2.24 17.25 3.10
C GLN A 166 3.22 18.42 3.06
N THR A 167 2.97 19.39 2.18
CA THR A 167 3.76 20.64 2.11
C THR A 167 3.08 21.75 2.92
N GLU A 168 3.83 22.79 3.28
CA GLU A 168 3.25 23.95 3.98
C GLU A 168 2.17 24.64 3.14
N GLU A 169 2.32 24.66 1.81
CA GLU A 169 1.30 25.15 0.88
C GLU A 169 -0.01 24.33 1.00
N MET A 170 0.09 23.01 1.08
CA MET A 170 -1.09 22.13 1.21
C MET A 170 -1.74 22.24 2.59
N LYS A 171 -0.96 22.48 3.63
CA LYS A 171 -1.48 22.71 4.97
C LYS A 171 -2.24 24.04 5.09
N ASP A 172 -1.94 25.02 4.23
CA ASP A 172 -2.69 26.27 4.13
C ASP A 172 -2.90 26.93 5.50
N GLY A 173 -1.81 27.09 6.26
CA GLY A 173 -1.79 27.71 7.58
C GLY A 173 -2.26 26.83 8.76
N ASP A 174 -2.79 25.64 8.53
CA ASP A 174 -3.18 24.72 9.60
C ASP A 174 -2.24 23.50 9.67
N PRO A 175 -1.37 23.41 10.69
CA PRO A 175 -0.41 22.31 10.82
C PRO A 175 -1.07 20.94 11.04
N MET A 176 -2.34 20.93 11.46
CA MET A 176 -3.09 19.70 11.67
C MET A 176 -3.80 19.19 10.41
N ARG A 177 -3.89 20.01 9.37
CA ARG A 177 -4.52 19.61 8.10
C ARG A 177 -3.76 18.47 7.46
N VAL A 178 -4.53 17.47 6.98
CA VAL A 178 -4.01 16.35 6.19
C VAL A 178 -4.71 16.33 4.85
N CYS A 179 -3.95 16.49 3.77
CA CYS A 179 -4.46 16.41 2.41
C CYS A 179 -4.40 14.96 1.92
N VAL A 180 -5.49 14.44 1.39
CA VAL A 180 -5.63 13.07 0.90
C VAL A 180 -6.53 13.02 -0.34
N GLU A 181 -6.45 11.96 -1.12
CA GLU A 181 -7.48 11.70 -2.13
C GLU A 181 -8.77 11.17 -1.49
N ARG A 182 -9.88 11.25 -2.23
CA ARG A 182 -11.20 10.85 -1.72
C ARG A 182 -11.39 9.32 -1.59
N TYR A 183 -10.56 8.51 -2.23
CA TYR A 183 -10.66 7.05 -2.18
C TYR A 183 -10.63 6.53 -0.74
N GLY A 184 -11.70 5.87 -0.30
CA GLY A 184 -11.88 5.44 1.09
C GLY A 184 -12.03 3.94 1.30
N PHE A 185 -11.98 3.13 0.24
CA PHE A 185 -12.16 1.68 0.32
C PHE A 185 -11.11 1.02 1.22
N LEU A 186 -11.56 0.31 2.27
CA LEU A 186 -10.72 -0.30 3.31
C LEU A 186 -11.01 -1.81 3.39
N PRO A 187 -10.37 -2.64 2.55
CA PRO A 187 -10.48 -4.09 2.69
C PRO A 187 -9.70 -4.56 3.90
N VAL A 188 -10.31 -5.49 4.65
CA VAL A 188 -9.74 -6.08 5.87
C VAL A 188 -9.93 -7.60 5.88
N ASP A 189 -9.04 -8.32 6.56
CA ASP A 189 -9.11 -9.77 6.69
C ASP A 189 -10.30 -10.19 7.58
N LYS A 190 -11.35 -10.70 6.92
CA LYS A 190 -12.55 -11.18 7.60
C LYS A 190 -12.26 -12.33 8.58
N ALA A 191 -11.33 -13.21 8.24
CA ALA A 191 -11.06 -14.41 9.03
C ALA A 191 -10.30 -14.14 10.35
N ALA A 192 -9.63 -12.98 10.43
CA ALA A 192 -8.84 -12.60 11.60
C ALA A 192 -9.66 -11.98 12.73
N PHE A 193 -10.92 -11.60 12.50
CA PHE A 193 -11.75 -11.02 13.54
C PHE A 193 -12.12 -12.02 14.64
N LYS A 194 -12.11 -11.54 15.87
CA LYS A 194 -12.63 -12.23 17.06
C LYS A 194 -13.96 -11.59 17.47
N GLY A 195 -15.00 -12.42 17.60
CA GLY A 195 -16.36 -11.94 17.90
C GLY A 195 -17.04 -11.27 16.70
N GLU A 196 -17.86 -10.28 16.99
CA GLU A 196 -18.64 -9.55 15.97
C GLU A 196 -17.75 -8.59 15.15
N ILE A 197 -17.94 -8.57 13.83
CA ILE A 197 -17.27 -7.62 12.94
C ILE A 197 -18.03 -6.29 13.01
N PRO A 198 -17.37 -5.20 13.41
CA PRO A 198 -18.03 -3.91 13.53
C PRO A 198 -18.37 -3.31 12.18
N GLU A 199 -19.48 -2.59 12.12
CA GLU A 199 -19.83 -1.77 10.97
C GLU A 199 -19.00 -0.48 10.98
N ILE A 200 -18.09 -0.35 10.01
CA ILE A 200 -17.25 0.84 9.79
C ILE A 200 -17.42 1.25 8.35
N THR A 201 -17.63 2.54 8.11
CA THR A 201 -17.82 3.12 6.77
C THR A 201 -16.67 2.72 5.84
N ASN A 202 -17.00 2.23 4.65
CA ASN A 202 -16.06 1.77 3.63
C ASN A 202 -15.14 0.59 4.03
N MET A 203 -15.30 0.01 5.20
CA MET A 203 -14.61 -1.22 5.56
C MET A 203 -15.26 -2.41 4.87
N VAL A 204 -14.46 -3.24 4.22
CA VAL A 204 -14.93 -4.43 3.48
C VAL A 204 -14.21 -5.66 4.00
N PRO A 205 -14.83 -6.41 4.92
CA PRO A 205 -14.32 -7.70 5.38
C PRO A 205 -14.38 -8.74 4.25
N PHE A 206 -13.24 -9.35 3.94
CA PHE A 206 -13.12 -10.32 2.85
C PHE A 206 -12.20 -11.49 3.21
N ALA A 207 -12.51 -12.68 2.68
CA ALA A 207 -11.67 -13.86 2.76
C ALA A 207 -11.73 -14.65 1.44
N PRO A 208 -10.62 -15.15 0.91
CA PRO A 208 -9.25 -15.07 1.46
C PRO A 208 -8.60 -13.69 1.25
N PHE A 209 -8.02 -13.10 2.29
CA PHE A 209 -7.52 -11.72 2.26
C PHE A 209 -6.27 -11.52 1.39
N ASP A 210 -5.50 -12.58 1.16
CA ASP A 210 -4.34 -12.60 0.24
C ASP A 210 -4.67 -12.03 -1.16
N PHE A 211 -5.93 -12.18 -1.61
CA PHE A 211 -6.40 -11.53 -2.83
C PHE A 211 -6.22 -10.00 -2.80
N TYR A 212 -6.63 -9.33 -1.72
CA TYR A 212 -6.54 -7.86 -1.63
C TYR A 212 -5.10 -7.38 -1.47
N ILE A 213 -4.26 -8.15 -0.77
CA ILE A 213 -2.82 -7.88 -0.66
C ILE A 213 -2.18 -7.94 -2.06
N LYS A 214 -2.43 -9.01 -2.81
CA LYS A 214 -1.89 -9.17 -4.17
C LYS A 214 -2.52 -8.20 -5.16
N ARG A 215 -3.82 -7.92 -5.08
CA ARG A 215 -4.46 -6.90 -5.92
C ARG A 215 -3.78 -5.54 -5.75
N LYS A 216 -3.53 -5.11 -4.51
CA LYS A 216 -2.78 -3.87 -4.24
C LYS A 216 -1.35 -3.95 -4.78
N LEU A 217 -0.63 -5.02 -4.47
CA LEU A 217 0.78 -5.12 -4.81
C LEU A 217 0.98 -5.27 -6.33
N TYR A 218 0.21 -6.16 -6.97
CA TYR A 218 0.42 -6.59 -8.34
C TYR A 218 -0.37 -5.80 -9.39
N VAL A 219 -1.46 -5.11 -9.01
CA VAL A 219 -2.18 -4.20 -9.91
C VAL A 219 -1.80 -2.76 -9.61
N HIS A 220 -2.14 -2.24 -8.43
CA HIS A 220 -1.92 -0.83 -8.07
C HIS A 220 -0.43 -0.48 -8.02
N ASN A 221 0.34 -1.12 -7.14
CA ASN A 221 1.74 -0.75 -6.92
C ASN A 221 2.63 -1.09 -8.13
N MET A 222 2.32 -2.14 -8.88
CA MET A 222 3.00 -2.52 -10.11
C MET A 222 2.75 -1.47 -11.20
N GLY A 223 1.49 -1.13 -11.48
CA GLY A 223 1.14 -0.11 -12.47
C GLY A 223 1.73 1.26 -12.15
N HIS A 224 1.68 1.65 -10.86
CA HIS A 224 2.27 2.90 -10.38
C HIS A 224 3.79 2.95 -10.59
N ALA A 225 4.49 1.87 -10.27
CA ALA A 225 5.93 1.77 -10.48
C ALA A 225 6.30 1.79 -11.98
N THR A 226 5.57 1.07 -12.82
CA THR A 226 5.77 1.06 -14.28
C THR A 226 5.59 2.48 -14.85
N CYS A 227 4.53 3.20 -14.44
CA CYS A 227 4.32 4.59 -14.82
C CYS A 227 5.51 5.48 -14.42
N ALA A 228 6.03 5.30 -13.20
CA ALA A 228 7.14 6.07 -12.68
C ALA A 228 8.47 5.80 -13.41
N TYR A 229 8.74 4.55 -13.79
CA TYR A 229 9.96 4.20 -14.53
C TYR A 229 9.93 4.74 -15.94
N LEU A 230 8.83 4.60 -16.65
CA LEU A 230 8.68 5.14 -18.01
C LEU A 230 8.71 6.66 -18.02
N GLY A 231 7.97 7.30 -17.11
CA GLY A 231 7.98 8.76 -16.99
C GLY A 231 9.35 9.31 -16.60
N GLY A 232 10.05 8.63 -15.68
CA GLY A 232 11.41 8.99 -15.28
C GLY A 232 12.42 8.82 -16.41
N TYR A 233 12.29 7.80 -17.26
CA TYR A 233 13.09 7.58 -18.46
C TYR A 233 12.93 8.73 -19.48
N GLU A 234 11.71 9.24 -19.64
CA GLU A 234 11.42 10.41 -20.49
C GLU A 234 11.68 11.77 -19.80
N GLY A 235 12.25 11.78 -18.60
CA GLY A 235 12.55 13.01 -17.87
C GLY A 235 11.34 13.72 -17.26
N ARG A 236 10.19 13.07 -17.17
CA ARG A 236 8.97 13.64 -16.55
C ARG A 236 9.12 13.65 -15.02
N LYS A 237 8.67 14.73 -14.42
CA LYS A 237 8.76 14.92 -12.97
C LYS A 237 7.66 14.21 -12.21
N TYR A 238 6.43 14.28 -12.70
CA TYR A 238 5.24 13.83 -11.98
C TYR A 238 4.53 12.66 -12.65
N ILE A 239 3.87 11.83 -11.83
CA ILE A 239 3.10 10.66 -12.28
C ILE A 239 1.95 11.09 -13.23
N TYR A 240 1.23 12.17 -12.90
CA TYR A 240 0.15 12.63 -13.78
C TYR A 240 0.64 13.02 -15.18
N GLN A 241 1.82 13.60 -15.30
CA GLN A 241 2.43 13.92 -16.59
C GLN A 241 2.79 12.66 -17.39
N SER A 242 3.19 11.60 -16.68
CA SER A 242 3.55 10.33 -17.30
C SER A 242 2.33 9.58 -17.80
N ILE A 243 1.28 9.47 -16.98
CA ILE A 243 0.07 8.71 -17.32
C ILE A 243 -0.80 9.41 -18.37
N ASP A 244 -0.65 10.71 -18.57
CA ASP A 244 -1.33 11.46 -19.64
C ASP A 244 -0.72 11.19 -21.02
N ASP A 245 0.50 10.65 -21.09
CA ASP A 245 1.07 10.17 -22.35
C ASP A 245 0.37 8.89 -22.80
N PRO A 246 -0.15 8.85 -24.05
CA PRO A 246 -0.92 7.70 -24.54
C PRO A 246 -0.08 6.41 -24.65
N GLU A 247 1.22 6.51 -24.90
CA GLU A 247 2.11 5.35 -25.00
C GLU A 247 2.40 4.77 -23.60
N VAL A 248 2.71 5.62 -22.62
CA VAL A 248 2.86 5.23 -21.20
C VAL A 248 1.55 4.65 -20.68
N LEU A 249 0.42 5.34 -20.90
CA LEU A 249 -0.90 4.86 -20.48
C LEU A 249 -1.18 3.45 -21.03
N THR A 250 -0.90 3.23 -22.32
CA THR A 250 -1.15 1.93 -22.97
C THR A 250 -0.32 0.82 -22.32
N ILE A 251 0.97 1.06 -22.04
CA ILE A 251 1.83 0.07 -21.39
C ILE A 251 1.32 -0.21 -19.98
N VAL A 252 1.07 0.83 -19.17
CA VAL A 252 0.64 0.71 -17.77
C VAL A 252 -0.70 -0.01 -17.66
N GLN A 253 -1.69 0.38 -18.46
CA GLN A 253 -3.01 -0.25 -18.47
C GLN A 253 -2.95 -1.74 -18.84
N ASN A 254 -2.18 -2.10 -19.88
CA ASN A 254 -2.03 -3.50 -20.26
C ASN A 254 -1.22 -4.31 -19.25
N ALA A 255 -0.20 -3.75 -18.61
CA ALA A 255 0.52 -4.39 -17.51
C ALA A 255 -0.42 -4.70 -16.33
N MET A 256 -1.26 -3.72 -15.95
CA MET A 256 -2.28 -3.92 -14.91
C MET A 256 -3.31 -4.97 -15.31
N LEU A 257 -3.70 -5.02 -16.58
CA LEU A 257 -4.64 -6.03 -17.11
C LEU A 257 -4.02 -7.44 -17.10
N GLU A 258 -2.74 -7.61 -17.44
CA GLU A 258 -2.03 -8.90 -17.35
C GLU A 258 -2.11 -9.45 -15.91
N SER A 259 -1.82 -8.61 -14.95
CA SER A 259 -1.90 -8.96 -13.52
C SER A 259 -3.34 -9.25 -13.07
N ALA A 260 -4.31 -8.46 -13.51
CA ALA A 260 -5.73 -8.65 -13.19
C ALA A 260 -6.27 -9.98 -13.74
N LEU A 261 -5.89 -10.36 -14.98
CA LEU A 261 -6.22 -11.65 -15.57
C LEU A 261 -5.66 -12.82 -14.74
N ALA A 262 -4.41 -12.72 -14.30
CA ALA A 262 -3.81 -13.74 -13.46
C ALA A 262 -4.49 -13.86 -12.09
N LEU A 263 -4.83 -12.74 -11.47
CA LEU A 263 -5.56 -12.71 -10.20
C LEU A 263 -6.97 -13.26 -10.33
N SER A 264 -7.70 -12.88 -11.38
CA SER A 264 -9.05 -13.42 -11.68
C SER A 264 -9.03 -14.93 -11.76
N LYS A 265 -8.07 -15.51 -12.50
CA LYS A 265 -7.90 -16.97 -12.62
C LYS A 265 -7.52 -17.63 -11.29
N LYS A 266 -6.56 -17.08 -10.57
CA LYS A 266 -6.06 -17.66 -9.30
C LYS A 266 -7.12 -17.68 -8.21
N TYR A 267 -7.90 -16.62 -8.08
CA TYR A 267 -8.86 -16.44 -6.99
C TYR A 267 -10.31 -16.66 -7.40
N SER A 268 -10.55 -16.99 -8.68
CA SER A 268 -11.91 -17.16 -9.24
C SER A 268 -12.81 -15.95 -8.98
N VAL A 269 -12.23 -14.74 -9.12
CA VAL A 269 -12.96 -13.46 -8.98
C VAL A 269 -13.29 -12.89 -10.35
N GLU A 270 -14.42 -12.19 -10.43
CA GLU A 270 -14.88 -11.57 -11.67
C GLU A 270 -13.87 -10.53 -12.18
N LEU A 271 -13.52 -10.65 -13.47
CA LEU A 271 -12.57 -9.74 -14.12
C LEU A 271 -13.10 -8.31 -14.21
N ASP A 272 -14.41 -8.14 -14.40
CA ASP A 272 -15.06 -6.83 -14.54
C ASP A 272 -14.79 -5.91 -13.34
N GLY A 273 -14.85 -6.46 -12.12
CA GLY A 273 -14.51 -5.72 -10.91
C GLY A 273 -13.05 -5.27 -10.87
N LEU A 274 -12.13 -6.09 -11.39
CA LEU A 274 -10.71 -5.73 -11.51
C LEU A 274 -10.47 -4.69 -12.63
N MET A 275 -11.21 -4.74 -13.73
CA MET A 275 -11.15 -3.73 -14.79
C MET A 275 -11.66 -2.37 -14.31
N LEU A 276 -12.76 -2.33 -13.56
CA LEU A 276 -13.25 -1.10 -12.92
C LEU A 276 -12.21 -0.54 -11.95
N HIS A 277 -11.56 -1.40 -11.17
CA HIS A 277 -10.48 -0.98 -10.28
C HIS A 277 -9.27 -0.41 -11.05
N ILE A 278 -8.88 -0.98 -12.19
CA ILE A 278 -7.83 -0.44 -13.07
C ILE A 278 -8.23 0.95 -13.57
N THR A 279 -9.47 1.11 -14.05
CA THR A 279 -9.97 2.39 -14.55
C THR A 279 -9.94 3.47 -13.46
N ASP A 280 -10.37 3.15 -12.24
CA ASP A 280 -10.28 4.03 -11.08
C ASP A 280 -8.83 4.43 -10.78
N LEU A 281 -7.90 3.47 -10.75
CA LEU A 281 -6.48 3.72 -10.50
C LEU A 281 -5.85 4.64 -11.55
N LEU A 282 -6.13 4.43 -12.83
CA LEU A 282 -5.62 5.27 -13.91
C LEU A 282 -6.13 6.73 -13.78
N GLY A 283 -7.40 6.90 -13.37
CA GLY A 283 -7.96 8.21 -13.03
C GLY A 283 -7.23 8.86 -11.85
N ARG A 284 -6.94 8.09 -10.80
CA ARG A 284 -6.23 8.56 -9.61
C ARG A 284 -4.76 8.91 -9.91
N PHE A 285 -4.08 8.19 -10.79
CA PHE A 285 -2.71 8.54 -11.24
C PHE A 285 -2.66 9.88 -11.98
N ARG A 286 -3.76 10.30 -12.63
CA ARG A 286 -3.91 11.63 -13.25
C ARG A 286 -4.12 12.76 -12.26
N ASN A 287 -4.36 12.47 -10.97
CA ASN A 287 -4.62 13.52 -9.99
C ASN A 287 -3.36 14.37 -9.73
N ALA A 288 -3.29 15.53 -10.39
CA ALA A 288 -2.16 16.45 -10.27
C ALA A 288 -2.02 17.05 -8.86
N ALA A 289 -3.12 17.12 -8.09
CA ALA A 289 -3.11 17.66 -6.73
C ALA A 289 -2.30 16.77 -5.75
N LEU A 290 -2.09 15.50 -6.07
CA LEU A 290 -1.23 14.61 -5.27
C LEU A 290 0.26 14.98 -5.38
N LYS A 291 0.68 15.71 -6.40
CA LYS A 291 2.09 16.11 -6.66
C LYS A 291 3.07 14.93 -6.55
N ASP A 292 2.62 13.73 -6.90
CA ASP A 292 3.41 12.52 -6.77
C ASP A 292 4.48 12.45 -7.86
N THR A 293 5.75 12.22 -7.46
CA THR A 293 6.88 12.31 -8.39
C THR A 293 7.34 10.94 -8.86
N CYS A 294 7.76 10.85 -10.13
CA CYS A 294 8.38 9.65 -10.70
C CYS A 294 9.63 9.24 -9.89
N LYS A 295 10.38 10.21 -9.34
CA LYS A 295 11.52 9.94 -8.48
C LYS A 295 11.12 9.19 -7.21
N ARG A 296 10.08 9.64 -6.50
CA ARG A 296 9.60 9.03 -5.26
C ARG A 296 8.99 7.65 -5.52
N VAL A 297 8.08 7.57 -6.48
CA VAL A 297 7.34 6.34 -6.79
C VAL A 297 8.25 5.26 -7.35
N GLY A 298 9.19 5.62 -8.24
CA GLY A 298 10.19 4.69 -8.77
C GLY A 298 11.37 4.42 -7.84
N GLY A 299 11.48 5.06 -6.68
CA GLY A 299 12.57 4.85 -5.69
C GLY A 299 12.60 3.42 -5.16
N ASP A 300 13.76 2.99 -4.63
CA ASP A 300 14.01 1.64 -4.11
C ASP A 300 13.73 0.53 -5.15
N PRO A 301 14.42 0.57 -6.31
CA PRO A 301 14.23 -0.43 -7.35
C PRO A 301 14.66 -1.83 -6.91
N THR A 302 15.63 -1.96 -6.00
CA THR A 302 16.08 -3.23 -5.43
C THR A 302 14.90 -3.99 -4.81
N ARG A 303 14.17 -3.37 -3.91
CA ARG A 303 13.00 -3.99 -3.29
C ARG A 303 11.93 -4.32 -4.34
N LYS A 304 11.64 -3.40 -5.28
CA LYS A 304 10.58 -3.57 -6.29
C LYS A 304 10.86 -4.67 -7.32
N LEU A 305 12.14 -5.00 -7.51
CA LEU A 305 12.61 -6.15 -8.31
C LEU A 305 12.70 -7.45 -7.50
N GLY A 306 12.41 -7.44 -6.21
CA GLY A 306 12.38 -8.67 -5.40
C GLY A 306 11.38 -9.70 -5.94
N ALA A 307 11.70 -10.99 -5.80
CA ALA A 307 10.92 -12.10 -6.37
C ALA A 307 9.44 -12.11 -5.95
N ALA A 308 9.11 -11.66 -4.75
CA ALA A 308 7.73 -11.59 -4.25
C ALA A 308 7.10 -10.19 -4.38
N ASP A 309 7.86 -9.17 -4.82
CA ASP A 309 7.36 -7.80 -4.95
C ASP A 309 6.67 -7.56 -6.30
N ARG A 310 6.19 -6.37 -6.51
CA ARG A 310 5.23 -5.92 -7.52
C ARG A 310 5.54 -6.23 -8.98
N LEU A 311 6.81 -6.20 -9.40
CA LEU A 311 7.20 -6.43 -10.80
C LEU A 311 7.43 -7.92 -11.07
N ILE A 312 8.33 -8.54 -10.33
CA ILE A 312 8.69 -9.94 -10.55
C ILE A 312 7.59 -10.87 -10.02
N GLY A 313 7.07 -10.62 -8.81
CA GLY A 313 6.02 -11.44 -8.23
C GLY A 313 4.73 -11.44 -9.05
N SER A 314 4.33 -10.30 -9.63
CA SER A 314 3.19 -10.25 -10.55
C SER A 314 3.46 -10.98 -11.86
N SER A 315 4.68 -10.88 -12.40
CA SER A 315 5.08 -11.60 -13.63
C SER A 315 5.08 -13.11 -13.42
N LEU A 316 5.63 -13.58 -12.29
CA LEU A 316 5.62 -15.01 -11.94
C LEU A 316 4.20 -15.54 -11.76
N LEU A 317 3.32 -14.76 -11.09
CA LEU A 317 1.91 -15.11 -10.99
C LEU A 317 1.25 -15.19 -12.38
N CYS A 318 1.55 -14.26 -13.27
CA CYS A 318 1.05 -14.30 -14.66
C CYS A 318 1.45 -15.60 -15.37
N LEU A 319 2.73 -15.97 -15.32
CA LEU A 319 3.23 -17.22 -15.92
C LEU A 319 2.56 -18.46 -15.28
N GLU A 320 2.43 -18.51 -13.95
CA GLU A 320 1.73 -19.57 -13.23
C GLU A 320 0.29 -19.76 -13.73
N GLN A 321 -0.38 -18.67 -14.07
CA GLN A 321 -1.77 -18.67 -14.54
C GLN A 321 -1.91 -18.71 -16.07
N GLY A 322 -0.82 -18.92 -16.81
CA GLY A 322 -0.82 -18.95 -18.28
C GLY A 322 -1.13 -17.61 -18.94
N VAL A 323 -0.73 -16.51 -18.29
CA VAL A 323 -0.79 -15.15 -18.81
C VAL A 323 0.62 -14.67 -19.10
N LYS A 324 0.91 -14.31 -20.35
CA LYS A 324 2.26 -13.82 -20.73
C LYS A 324 2.44 -12.38 -20.25
N PRO A 325 3.42 -12.07 -19.35
CA PRO A 325 3.59 -10.74 -18.74
C PRO A 325 4.46 -9.79 -19.57
N THR A 326 4.10 -9.54 -20.84
CA THR A 326 4.91 -8.75 -21.77
C THR A 326 4.98 -7.27 -21.41
N TYR A 327 3.87 -6.69 -20.96
CA TYR A 327 3.84 -5.28 -20.55
C TYR A 327 4.40 -5.08 -19.14
N ILE A 328 4.25 -6.06 -18.26
CA ILE A 328 4.90 -6.01 -16.94
C ILE A 328 6.43 -6.08 -17.11
N ALA A 329 6.93 -6.87 -18.09
CA ALA A 329 8.35 -6.96 -18.40
C ALA A 329 8.94 -5.60 -18.82
N VAL A 330 8.19 -4.72 -19.50
CA VAL A 330 8.62 -3.33 -19.77
C VAL A 330 8.87 -2.57 -18.49
N GLY A 331 7.94 -2.65 -17.52
CA GLY A 331 8.09 -2.01 -16.21
C GLY A 331 9.29 -2.54 -15.43
N ALA A 332 9.52 -3.86 -15.46
CA ALA A 332 10.67 -4.51 -14.84
C ALA A 332 12.00 -4.08 -15.49
N ALA A 333 12.04 -4.01 -16.83
CA ALA A 333 13.21 -3.51 -17.57
C ALA A 333 13.53 -2.05 -17.22
N GLY A 334 12.51 -1.18 -17.11
CA GLY A 334 12.66 0.20 -16.65
C GLY A 334 13.19 0.29 -15.21
N ALA A 335 12.79 -0.64 -14.34
CA ALA A 335 13.32 -0.73 -12.97
C ALA A 335 14.80 -1.15 -12.94
N VAL A 336 15.20 -2.12 -13.79
CA VAL A 336 16.61 -2.55 -13.96
C VAL A 336 17.46 -1.39 -14.48
N TYR A 337 16.98 -0.70 -15.53
CA TYR A 337 17.65 0.46 -16.09
C TYR A 337 17.89 1.55 -15.04
N ARG A 338 16.88 1.84 -14.24
CA ARG A 338 17.00 2.81 -13.15
C ARG A 338 17.94 2.33 -12.04
N TYR A 339 17.88 1.04 -11.67
CA TYR A 339 18.77 0.46 -10.68
C TYR A 339 20.25 0.67 -11.05
N LEU A 340 20.62 0.30 -12.27
CA LEU A 340 21.99 0.45 -12.76
C LEU A 340 22.44 1.93 -12.78
N ASN A 341 21.57 2.84 -13.22
CA ASN A 341 21.84 4.27 -13.18
C ASN A 341 22.07 4.82 -11.76
N GLU A 342 21.22 4.45 -10.81
CA GLU A 342 21.35 4.91 -9.41
C GLU A 342 22.57 4.32 -8.72
N ALA A 343 22.98 3.12 -9.10
CA ALA A 343 24.18 2.45 -8.60
C ALA A 343 25.49 2.92 -9.29
N GLY A 344 25.40 3.72 -10.35
CA GLY A 344 26.57 4.13 -11.15
C GLY A 344 27.23 2.96 -11.89
N ILE A 345 26.48 1.91 -12.20
CA ILE A 345 26.95 0.74 -12.94
C ILE A 345 26.71 0.96 -14.43
N GLU A 346 27.65 0.50 -15.26
CA GLU A 346 27.54 0.60 -16.71
C GLU A 346 26.31 -0.15 -17.23
N GLN A 347 25.55 0.48 -18.14
CA GLN A 347 24.36 -0.10 -18.74
C GLN A 347 24.79 -1.16 -19.78
N SER A 348 24.53 -2.42 -19.48
CA SER A 348 24.73 -3.55 -20.41
C SER A 348 23.72 -4.67 -20.13
N LYS A 349 23.55 -5.58 -21.11
CA LYS A 349 22.70 -6.76 -20.92
C LYS A 349 23.26 -7.71 -19.87
N GLU A 350 24.58 -7.80 -19.75
CA GLU A 350 25.29 -8.62 -18.78
C GLU A 350 25.03 -8.12 -17.36
N GLU A 351 25.14 -6.82 -17.11
CA GLU A 351 24.86 -6.23 -15.80
C GLU A 351 23.36 -6.32 -15.47
N ALA A 352 22.48 -6.13 -16.45
CA ALA A 352 21.04 -6.32 -16.25
C ALA A 352 20.70 -7.78 -15.85
N ALA A 353 21.34 -8.78 -16.49
CA ALA A 353 21.17 -10.19 -16.14
C ALA A 353 21.68 -10.50 -14.73
N LYS A 354 22.80 -9.89 -14.30
CA LYS A 354 23.29 -10.02 -12.90
C LYS A 354 22.29 -9.44 -11.89
N VAL A 355 21.72 -8.26 -12.17
CA VAL A 355 20.70 -7.66 -11.31
C VAL A 355 19.48 -8.58 -11.18
N LEU A 356 18.99 -9.14 -12.29
CA LEU A 356 17.87 -10.09 -12.29
C LEU A 356 18.19 -11.34 -11.47
N LYS A 357 19.42 -11.85 -11.55
CA LYS A 357 19.85 -13.02 -10.76
C LYS A 357 19.98 -12.67 -9.27
N GLU A 358 20.71 -11.64 -8.94
CA GLU A 358 21.06 -11.31 -7.55
C GLU A 358 19.89 -10.72 -6.75
N VAL A 359 19.07 -9.88 -7.40
CA VAL A 359 17.96 -9.16 -6.74
C VAL A 359 16.64 -9.92 -6.87
N SER A 360 16.39 -10.50 -8.03
CA SER A 360 15.11 -11.15 -8.35
C SER A 360 15.15 -12.68 -8.26
N GLY A 361 16.33 -13.29 -8.17
CA GLY A 361 16.49 -14.74 -8.16
C GLY A 361 16.17 -15.38 -9.54
N LEU A 362 16.18 -14.61 -10.63
CA LEU A 362 15.89 -15.10 -11.99
C LEU A 362 17.18 -15.52 -12.68
N GLU A 363 17.27 -16.78 -13.07
CA GLU A 363 18.38 -17.23 -13.93
C GLU A 363 18.24 -16.60 -15.34
N ALA A 364 19.38 -16.29 -15.96
CA ALA A 364 19.42 -15.55 -17.23
C ALA A 364 18.74 -16.28 -18.40
N ASP A 365 18.66 -17.61 -18.35
CA ASP A 365 18.00 -18.47 -19.34
C ASP A 365 16.51 -18.72 -19.04
N SER A 366 15.98 -18.18 -17.95
CA SER A 366 14.55 -18.26 -17.64
C SER A 366 13.72 -17.44 -18.62
N GLU A 367 12.50 -17.91 -18.91
CA GLU A 367 11.55 -17.23 -19.80
C GLU A 367 11.34 -15.77 -19.40
N LEU A 368 11.14 -15.51 -18.10
CA LEU A 368 10.89 -14.16 -17.61
C LEU A 368 12.12 -13.26 -17.73
N ALA A 369 13.31 -13.76 -17.40
CA ALA A 369 14.55 -12.99 -17.59
C ALA A 369 14.75 -12.63 -19.07
N GLY A 370 14.54 -13.57 -19.99
CA GLY A 370 14.59 -13.32 -21.42
C GLY A 370 13.64 -12.19 -21.85
N MET A 371 12.37 -12.24 -21.43
CA MET A 371 11.40 -11.19 -21.72
C MET A 371 11.82 -9.80 -21.19
N ILE A 372 12.37 -9.74 -19.98
CA ILE A 372 12.83 -8.48 -19.37
C ILE A 372 14.06 -7.96 -20.11
N LEU A 373 15.03 -8.81 -20.43
CA LEU A 373 16.25 -8.43 -21.15
C LEU A 373 15.98 -7.99 -22.59
N ASP A 374 14.96 -8.56 -23.26
CA ASP A 374 14.51 -8.10 -24.57
C ASP A 374 13.95 -6.66 -24.50
N MET A 375 13.15 -6.35 -23.49
CA MET A 375 12.64 -4.98 -23.28
C MET A 375 13.76 -4.03 -22.80
N TYR A 376 14.70 -4.51 -22.00
CA TYR A 376 15.83 -3.72 -21.54
C TYR A 376 16.74 -3.26 -22.69
N ALA A 377 16.86 -4.04 -23.76
CA ALA A 377 17.63 -3.65 -24.95
C ALA A 377 17.16 -2.31 -25.54
N TYR A 378 15.84 -2.04 -25.53
CA TYR A 378 15.28 -0.77 -26.00
C TYR A 378 15.70 0.41 -25.12
N PHE A 379 15.77 0.21 -23.80
CA PHE A 379 16.28 1.25 -22.89
C PHE A 379 17.78 1.50 -23.12
N LEU A 380 18.56 0.43 -23.36
CA LEU A 380 19.99 0.52 -23.60
C LEU A 380 20.29 1.29 -24.90
N GLU A 381 19.49 1.08 -25.94
CA GLU A 381 19.60 1.75 -27.24
C GLU A 381 19.02 3.17 -27.24
N GLY A 382 18.43 3.62 -26.13
CA GLY A 382 17.81 4.95 -26.01
C GLY A 382 16.52 5.10 -26.82
N GLU A 383 15.84 4.00 -27.07
CA GLU A 383 14.60 3.98 -27.85
C GLU A 383 13.42 4.64 -27.13
N SER A 384 12.45 5.15 -27.89
CA SER A 384 11.28 5.82 -27.36
C SER A 384 10.32 4.85 -26.64
N VAL A 385 9.49 5.38 -25.72
CA VAL A 385 8.41 4.59 -25.07
C VAL A 385 7.42 4.04 -26.12
N SER A 386 7.23 4.74 -27.25
CA SER A 386 6.44 4.23 -28.36
C SER A 386 7.04 2.95 -28.99
N ALA A 387 8.37 2.86 -29.07
CA ALA A 387 9.05 1.64 -29.55
C ALA A 387 8.86 0.49 -28.54
N LEU A 388 9.03 0.75 -27.23
CA LEU A 388 8.75 -0.22 -26.16
C LEU A 388 7.31 -0.75 -26.21
N ARG A 389 6.31 0.14 -26.41
CA ARG A 389 4.91 -0.27 -26.55
C ARG A 389 4.70 -1.19 -27.75
N ARG A 390 5.25 -0.83 -28.92
CA ARG A 390 5.15 -1.68 -30.12
C ARG A 390 5.81 -3.04 -29.93
N ALA A 391 6.98 -3.08 -29.31
CA ALA A 391 7.68 -4.33 -28.99
C ALA A 391 6.87 -5.22 -28.06
N ALA A 392 6.33 -4.67 -26.96
CA ALA A 392 5.48 -5.40 -26.03
C ALA A 392 4.21 -5.94 -26.71
N GLN A 393 3.57 -5.11 -27.56
CA GLN A 393 2.40 -5.54 -28.33
C GLN A 393 2.73 -6.68 -29.30
N ALA A 394 3.83 -6.58 -30.04
CA ALA A 394 4.27 -7.62 -30.96
C ALA A 394 4.57 -8.94 -30.22
N ALA A 395 5.26 -8.88 -29.07
CA ALA A 395 5.55 -10.04 -28.25
C ALA A 395 4.27 -10.68 -27.67
N LYS A 396 3.26 -9.86 -27.33
CA LYS A 396 1.96 -10.35 -26.86
C LYS A 396 1.18 -11.06 -27.96
N THR A 397 1.10 -10.46 -29.14
CA THR A 397 0.32 -11.00 -30.27
C THR A 397 0.95 -12.24 -30.88
N ALA A 398 2.28 -12.38 -30.87
CA ALA A 398 2.96 -13.58 -31.35
C ALA A 398 2.52 -14.88 -30.65
N GLY A 399 2.01 -14.76 -29.40
CA GLY A 399 1.47 -15.89 -28.62
C GLY A 399 -0.02 -16.18 -28.86
N LEU A 400 -0.76 -15.29 -29.53
CA LEU A 400 -2.23 -15.38 -29.66
C LEU A 400 -2.70 -16.01 -30.98
N GLY A 401 -1.79 -16.32 -31.91
CA GLY A 401 -2.14 -16.85 -33.24
C GLY A 401 -2.91 -15.85 -34.10
N LYS A 402 -3.61 -16.34 -35.15
CA LYS A 402 -4.29 -15.51 -36.16
C LYS A 402 -5.66 -14.96 -35.67
N ILE A 403 -5.78 -14.51 -34.46
CA ILE A 403 -7.05 -13.96 -33.90
C ILE A 403 -7.15 -12.45 -34.09
N ILE A 404 -6.04 -11.79 -34.40
CA ILE A 404 -5.99 -10.34 -34.67
C ILE A 404 -5.39 -10.11 -36.08
#